data_8d77015e7ed8491c0558429fec423077
#
_entry.id   8d77015e7ed8491c0558429fec423077
#
_cell.length_a   1.000
_cell.length_b   1.000
_cell.length_c   1.000
_cell.angle_alpha   90.00
_cell.angle_beta   90.00
_cell.angle_gamma   90.00
#
_symmetry.space_group_name_H-M   'P 1'
#
loop_
_entity.id
_entity.type
_entity.pdbx_description
1 polymer ?
#
loop_
_entity_poly.entity_id
_entity_poly.type
_entity_poly.pdbx_seq_one_letter_code
_entity_poly.pdbx_strand_id
1 'polypeptide(L)'
;MRLPRIFSTALLAVFALAGCMVSDTRPLAKVDAVQAKTQIAEAELLDIAIHEFDPGIPVAIAEDTEALDKKRIYPEVRKAETRLLATRLKSTLESSGQWGAVRVVPASVKFVDVIVNGRIVDSTGVHLALEIEAIDAAGRTWLAKKTYSGDADVGTYKTDAALRARDPFQNVYAQIANDLVAARDKLDAAQRSELRQVARLRFARDLAPQAFAGYLTKGADGLTHLARLPAADDPVVARIDKIRERDTALIDTIDGYNAGFSDKLFDSYGGFRRTSRDAIDREEKTKSQARTRTVLGAAAVLAGIFAKANCSPTDYACQRLESAARTAAAVGGVAAVMSGIKKYSDAKVAAQEVKELANSFQNEATAQVVEVEGRTLKLTGTAEERYREWRKLLAGIYQEETSGTAGATINP
;
A
#
# COMPACT_ATOMS: atom_id res chain seq x y z
N MET A 1 44.91 8.36 53.21
CA MET A 1 43.49 8.02 52.95
C MET A 1 43.36 7.49 51.54
N ARG A 2 43.18 6.18 51.36
CA ARG A 2 42.98 5.55 50.03
C ARG A 2 41.48 5.41 49.81
N LEU A 3 40.89 6.18 48.87
CA LEU A 3 39.53 5.96 48.42
C LEU A 3 39.38 4.56 47.80
N PRO A 4 38.34 3.82 48.14
CA PRO A 4 38.16 2.49 47.60
C PRO A 4 37.87 2.56 46.09
N ARG A 5 38.66 1.85 45.31
CA ARG A 5 38.59 1.70 43.84
C ARG A 5 37.24 1.24 43.31
N ILE A 6 36.32 0.85 44.19
CA ILE A 6 34.97 0.35 43.85
C ILE A 6 33.99 1.49 43.40
N PHE A 7 34.19 2.73 43.87
CA PHE A 7 33.36 3.84 43.46
C PHE A 7 33.66 4.37 42.04
N SER A 8 34.88 4.23 41.58
CA SER A 8 35.29 4.66 40.22
C SER A 8 34.74 3.73 39.13
N THR A 9 34.59 2.45 39.40
CA THR A 9 34.06 1.48 38.39
C THR A 9 32.56 1.57 38.25
N ALA A 10 31.82 1.89 39.33
CA ALA A 10 30.35 2.09 39.24
C ALA A 10 29.97 3.37 38.48
N LEU A 11 30.78 4.45 38.61
CA LEU A 11 30.52 5.70 37.87
C LEU A 11 30.85 5.60 36.40
N LEU A 12 31.85 4.80 36.00
CA LEU A 12 32.16 4.53 34.57
C LEU A 12 31.12 3.65 33.91
N ALA A 13 30.48 2.74 34.63
CA ALA A 13 29.42 1.88 34.07
C ALA A 13 28.13 2.64 33.75
N VAL A 14 27.82 3.74 34.47
CA VAL A 14 26.64 4.58 34.21
C VAL A 14 26.83 5.46 32.97
N PHE A 15 28.07 5.88 32.66
CA PHE A 15 28.33 6.65 31.42
C PHE A 15 28.38 5.81 30.16
N ALA A 16 28.62 4.50 30.23
CA ALA A 16 28.62 3.61 29.07
C ALA A 16 27.22 3.25 28.56
N LEU A 17 26.15 3.53 29.33
CA LEU A 17 24.76 3.30 28.98
C LEU A 17 24.06 4.52 28.32
N ALA A 18 24.74 5.68 28.25
CA ALA A 18 24.30 6.80 27.46
C ALA A 18 24.67 6.59 25.98
N GLY A 19 24.27 5.43 25.42
CA GLY A 19 24.33 5.19 24.00
C GLY A 19 23.48 6.27 23.31
N CYS A 20 24.13 7.19 22.60
CA CYS A 20 23.49 8.09 21.69
C CYS A 20 22.59 7.26 20.78
N MET A 21 21.27 7.34 20.91
CA MET A 21 20.35 6.96 19.85
C MET A 21 20.60 7.93 18.71
N VAL A 22 21.54 7.59 17.84
CA VAL A 22 21.70 8.21 16.54
C VAL A 22 20.45 7.77 15.77
N SER A 23 19.46 8.63 15.63
CA SER A 23 18.44 8.44 14.62
C SER A 23 19.17 8.44 13.28
N ASP A 24 19.25 7.28 12.65
CA ASP A 24 19.90 7.15 11.34
C ASP A 24 19.08 7.94 10.31
N THR A 25 19.51 9.17 10.06
CA THR A 25 18.90 10.09 9.09
C THR A 25 19.48 9.88 7.70
N ARG A 26 20.12 8.72 7.44
CA ARG A 26 20.64 8.42 6.11
C ARG A 26 19.47 8.34 5.13
N PRO A 27 19.57 9.01 3.97
CA PRO A 27 18.59 8.81 2.90
C PRO A 27 18.52 7.32 2.55
N LEU A 28 17.31 6.81 2.33
CA LEU A 28 17.14 5.44 1.85
C LEU A 28 17.83 5.28 0.50
N ALA A 29 18.46 4.12 0.29
CA ALA A 29 19.01 3.78 -1.01
C ALA A 29 17.87 3.82 -2.05
N LYS A 30 18.06 4.63 -3.10
CA LYS A 30 17.05 4.81 -4.15
C LYS A 30 16.92 3.53 -4.97
N VAL A 31 15.70 3.04 -5.11
CA VAL A 31 15.33 1.99 -6.07
C VAL A 31 14.58 2.67 -7.21
N ASP A 32 15.09 2.55 -8.43
CA ASP A 32 14.43 3.06 -9.62
C ASP A 32 13.75 1.92 -10.38
N ALA A 33 12.63 2.22 -11.03
CA ALA A 33 11.98 1.30 -11.96
C ALA A 33 12.86 1.13 -13.20
N VAL A 34 13.05 -0.12 -13.63
CA VAL A 34 13.81 -0.47 -14.84
C VAL A 34 13.11 0.12 -16.06
N GLN A 35 13.80 1.03 -16.74
CA GLN A 35 13.30 1.69 -17.92
C GLN A 35 13.48 0.83 -19.15
N ALA A 36 12.54 0.91 -20.11
CA ALA A 36 12.71 0.32 -21.42
C ALA A 36 13.87 1.02 -22.15
N LYS A 37 14.83 0.24 -22.65
CA LYS A 37 16.00 0.75 -23.38
C LYS A 37 15.72 1.00 -24.85
N THR A 38 14.75 0.30 -25.40
CA THR A 38 14.31 0.36 -26.78
C THR A 38 12.79 0.31 -26.85
N GLN A 39 12.22 0.77 -27.94
CA GLN A 39 10.79 0.63 -28.18
C GLN A 39 10.43 -0.86 -28.32
N ILE A 40 9.47 -1.31 -27.50
CA ILE A 40 8.93 -2.66 -27.55
C ILE A 40 7.92 -2.73 -28.69
N ALA A 41 7.95 -3.81 -29.48
CA ALA A 41 6.99 -4.00 -30.55
C ALA A 41 5.57 -4.08 -30.00
N GLU A 42 4.60 -3.47 -30.69
CA GLU A 42 3.20 -3.42 -30.22
C GLU A 42 2.62 -4.80 -29.96
N ALA A 43 2.95 -5.80 -30.76
CA ALA A 43 2.52 -7.19 -30.58
C ALA A 43 3.02 -7.84 -29.26
N GLU A 44 4.07 -7.29 -28.66
CA GLU A 44 4.70 -7.79 -27.43
C GLU A 44 4.40 -6.92 -26.21
N LEU A 45 3.79 -5.74 -26.42
CA LEU A 45 3.43 -4.80 -25.39
C LEU A 45 2.20 -5.30 -24.61
N LEU A 46 2.43 -5.85 -23.42
CA LEU A 46 1.35 -6.38 -22.59
C LEU A 46 0.64 -5.26 -21.83
N ASP A 47 -0.70 -5.32 -21.82
CA ASP A 47 -1.54 -4.44 -21.03
C ASP A 47 -1.69 -4.96 -19.60
N ILE A 48 -1.69 -4.05 -18.63
CA ILE A 48 -1.85 -4.37 -17.20
C ILE A 48 -3.14 -3.79 -16.65
N ALA A 49 -3.94 -4.63 -16.01
CA ALA A 49 -5.02 -4.21 -15.13
C ALA A 49 -4.57 -4.32 -13.67
N ILE A 50 -4.55 -3.21 -12.95
CA ILE A 50 -4.35 -3.18 -11.51
C ILE A 50 -5.73 -3.10 -10.88
N HIS A 51 -6.13 -4.12 -10.13
CA HIS A 51 -7.38 -4.04 -9.37
C HIS A 51 -7.24 -3.03 -8.22
N GLU A 52 -8.34 -2.35 -7.87
CA GLU A 52 -8.37 -1.59 -6.62
C GLU A 52 -7.91 -2.51 -5.48
N PHE A 53 -7.00 -2.03 -4.63
CA PHE A 53 -6.39 -2.89 -3.61
C PHE A 53 -7.38 -3.27 -2.50
N ASP A 54 -7.21 -4.43 -1.91
CA ASP A 54 -7.89 -4.77 -0.66
C ASP A 54 -7.39 -3.83 0.46
N PRO A 55 -8.28 -3.15 1.22
CA PRO A 55 -7.89 -2.23 2.29
C PRO A 55 -7.13 -2.93 3.44
N GLY A 56 -7.13 -4.25 3.50
CA GLY A 56 -6.40 -5.02 4.50
C GLY A 56 -6.90 -4.80 5.94
N ILE A 57 -8.17 -4.41 6.12
CA ILE A 57 -8.77 -4.22 7.44
C ILE A 57 -9.13 -5.61 8.00
N PRO A 58 -8.54 -6.06 9.13
CA PRO A 58 -8.83 -7.38 9.66
C PRO A 58 -10.28 -7.47 10.13
N VAL A 59 -11.04 -8.43 9.62
CA VAL A 59 -12.46 -8.64 9.95
C VAL A 59 -12.70 -8.76 11.46
N ALA A 60 -11.80 -9.43 12.17
CA ALA A 60 -11.92 -9.65 13.62
C ALA A 60 -11.93 -8.37 14.47
N ILE A 61 -11.42 -7.24 13.94
CA ILE A 61 -11.34 -5.96 14.64
C ILE A 61 -12.00 -4.82 13.87
N ALA A 62 -12.71 -5.12 12.78
CA ALA A 62 -13.23 -4.08 11.87
C ALA A 62 -14.19 -3.10 12.58
N GLU A 63 -14.89 -3.54 13.63
CA GLU A 63 -15.81 -2.74 14.44
C GLU A 63 -15.19 -2.29 15.78
N ASP A 64 -13.99 -2.77 16.13
CA ASP A 64 -13.30 -2.42 17.37
C ASP A 64 -12.37 -1.21 17.13
N THR A 65 -12.91 -0.01 17.38
CA THR A 65 -12.17 1.25 17.20
C THR A 65 -10.87 1.29 18.02
N GLU A 66 -10.85 0.75 19.23
CA GLU A 66 -9.66 0.77 20.08
C GLU A 66 -8.57 -0.17 19.53
N ALA A 67 -8.94 -1.34 19.03
CA ALA A 67 -8.01 -2.26 18.38
C ALA A 67 -7.48 -1.71 17.06
N LEU A 68 -8.31 -1.03 16.28
CA LEU A 68 -7.91 -0.34 15.04
C LEU A 68 -6.93 0.80 15.36
N ASP A 69 -7.23 1.64 16.33
CA ASP A 69 -6.35 2.76 16.75
C ASP A 69 -4.99 2.24 17.24
N LYS A 70 -4.96 1.15 18.01
CA LYS A 70 -3.71 0.52 18.46
C LYS A 70 -2.84 0.04 17.28
N LYS A 71 -3.47 -0.39 16.19
CA LYS A 71 -2.79 -0.81 14.96
C LYS A 71 -2.61 0.34 13.96
N ARG A 72 -3.01 1.55 14.30
CA ARG A 72 -2.97 2.73 13.40
C ARG A 72 -3.70 2.48 12.08
N ILE A 73 -4.81 1.73 12.14
CA ILE A 73 -5.68 1.46 11.00
C ILE A 73 -6.84 2.44 11.04
N TYR A 74 -6.89 3.32 10.04
CA TYR A 74 -7.98 4.29 9.85
C TYR A 74 -8.82 3.82 8.67
N PRO A 75 -10.01 3.21 8.91
CA PRO A 75 -10.78 2.54 7.86
C PRO A 75 -11.08 3.41 6.65
N GLU A 76 -11.38 4.68 6.86
CA GLU A 76 -11.72 5.60 5.77
C GLU A 76 -10.50 5.98 4.94
N VAL A 77 -9.34 6.15 5.59
CA VAL A 77 -8.08 6.35 4.87
C VAL A 77 -7.73 5.09 4.09
N ARG A 78 -7.86 3.89 4.69
CA ARG A 78 -7.62 2.61 4.01
C ARG A 78 -8.50 2.42 2.78
N LYS A 79 -9.79 2.80 2.85
CA LYS A 79 -10.69 2.77 1.68
C LYS A 79 -10.24 3.72 0.56
N ALA A 80 -9.74 4.91 0.88
CA ALA A 80 -9.18 5.81 -0.11
C ALA A 80 -7.84 5.29 -0.68
N GLU A 81 -6.99 4.71 0.17
CA GLU A 81 -5.70 4.12 -0.20
C GLU A 81 -5.84 2.98 -1.22
N THR A 82 -6.97 2.25 -1.27
CA THR A 82 -7.17 1.18 -2.25
C THR A 82 -6.96 1.66 -3.69
N ARG A 83 -7.40 2.86 -4.01
CA ARG A 83 -7.23 3.51 -5.32
C ARG A 83 -5.94 4.31 -5.42
N LEU A 84 -5.60 5.07 -4.37
CA LEU A 84 -4.41 5.91 -4.34
C LEU A 84 -3.13 5.10 -4.57
N LEU A 85 -2.94 3.99 -3.82
CA LEU A 85 -1.74 3.17 -3.92
C LEU A 85 -1.68 2.40 -5.25
N ALA A 86 -2.84 1.93 -5.74
CA ALA A 86 -2.94 1.33 -7.07
C ALA A 86 -2.56 2.33 -8.17
N THR A 87 -3.02 3.60 -8.07
CA THR A 87 -2.66 4.67 -9.02
C THR A 87 -1.17 5.02 -8.96
N ARG A 88 -0.54 4.99 -7.77
CA ARG A 88 0.93 5.18 -7.65
C ARG A 88 1.71 4.06 -8.31
N LEU A 89 1.28 2.81 -8.13
CA LEU A 89 1.88 1.67 -8.84
C LEU A 89 1.69 1.82 -10.36
N LYS A 90 0.48 2.18 -10.84
CA LYS A 90 0.22 2.47 -12.25
C LYS A 90 1.22 3.50 -12.78
N SER A 91 1.32 4.67 -12.16
CA SER A 91 2.24 5.74 -12.60
C SER A 91 3.69 5.27 -12.69
N THR A 92 4.12 4.39 -11.77
CA THR A 92 5.46 3.80 -11.78
C THR A 92 5.65 2.85 -12.96
N LEU A 93 4.65 2.02 -13.26
CA LEU A 93 4.67 1.09 -14.40
C LEU A 93 4.65 1.85 -15.73
N GLU A 94 3.78 2.86 -15.88
CA GLU A 94 3.70 3.69 -17.08
C GLU A 94 5.02 4.42 -17.36
N SER A 95 5.59 5.04 -16.31
CA SER A 95 6.86 5.77 -16.45
C SER A 95 8.04 4.88 -16.83
N SER A 96 7.94 3.57 -16.66
CA SER A 96 9.00 2.62 -17.05
C SER A 96 9.08 2.38 -18.57
N GLY A 97 8.00 2.66 -19.33
CA GLY A 97 7.90 2.39 -20.75
C GLY A 97 7.94 0.91 -21.12
N GLN A 98 7.75 0.02 -20.16
CA GLN A 98 7.87 -1.45 -20.33
C GLN A 98 6.55 -2.12 -20.75
N TRP A 99 5.43 -1.41 -20.68
CA TRP A 99 4.08 -1.96 -20.76
C TRP A 99 3.25 -1.22 -21.81
N GLY A 100 2.20 -1.87 -22.28
CA GLY A 100 1.13 -1.26 -23.04
C GLY A 100 0.29 -0.35 -22.13
N ALA A 101 -1.03 -0.45 -22.22
CA ALA A 101 -1.89 0.32 -21.35
C ALA A 101 -1.87 -0.24 -19.91
N VAL A 102 -1.64 0.63 -18.92
CA VAL A 102 -1.74 0.29 -17.51
C VAL A 102 -2.94 1.02 -16.92
N ARG A 103 -3.89 0.29 -16.31
CA ARG A 103 -5.15 0.84 -15.83
C ARG A 103 -5.48 0.37 -14.43
N VAL A 104 -6.03 1.26 -13.61
CA VAL A 104 -6.64 0.90 -12.32
C VAL A 104 -8.11 0.63 -12.54
N VAL A 105 -8.54 -0.61 -12.27
CA VAL A 105 -9.84 -1.13 -12.69
C VAL A 105 -10.57 -1.87 -11.57
N PRO A 106 -11.91 -2.04 -11.67
CA PRO A 106 -12.67 -2.91 -10.77
C PRO A 106 -12.21 -4.37 -10.83
N ALA A 107 -12.38 -5.11 -9.73
CA ALA A 107 -11.98 -6.51 -9.60
C ALA A 107 -12.71 -7.47 -10.57
N SER A 108 -13.86 -7.06 -11.14
CA SER A 108 -14.60 -7.82 -12.15
C SER A 108 -14.00 -7.74 -13.57
N VAL A 109 -13.04 -6.85 -13.82
CA VAL A 109 -12.27 -6.82 -15.08
C VAL A 109 -11.31 -8.01 -15.12
N LYS A 110 -11.48 -8.93 -16.11
CA LYS A 110 -10.78 -10.23 -16.13
C LYS A 110 -10.04 -10.54 -17.43
N PHE A 111 -10.30 -9.78 -18.50
CA PHE A 111 -9.83 -10.13 -19.84
C PHE A 111 -8.75 -9.16 -20.32
N VAL A 112 -7.67 -9.08 -19.55
CA VAL A 112 -6.47 -8.29 -19.81
C VAL A 112 -5.26 -9.20 -19.80
N ASP A 113 -4.14 -8.80 -20.39
CA ASP A 113 -2.96 -9.61 -20.53
C ASP A 113 -2.35 -10.01 -19.17
N VAL A 114 -2.27 -9.05 -18.24
CA VAL A 114 -1.79 -9.27 -16.87
C VAL A 114 -2.71 -8.56 -15.88
N ILE A 115 -3.11 -9.27 -14.83
CA ILE A 115 -3.88 -8.72 -13.71
C ILE A 115 -2.98 -8.66 -12.48
N VAL A 116 -2.96 -7.50 -11.83
CA VAL A 116 -2.25 -7.26 -10.58
C VAL A 116 -3.27 -7.04 -9.47
N ASN A 117 -3.27 -7.92 -8.47
CA ASN A 117 -4.04 -7.80 -7.24
C ASN A 117 -3.14 -7.30 -6.13
N GLY A 118 -3.62 -6.36 -5.33
CA GLY A 118 -2.90 -5.82 -4.18
C GLY A 118 -3.73 -5.88 -2.92
N ARG A 119 -3.06 -6.03 -1.78
CA ARG A 119 -3.64 -5.89 -0.44
C ARG A 119 -2.74 -5.00 0.40
N ILE A 120 -3.34 -4.08 1.13
CA ILE A 120 -2.61 -3.20 2.06
C ILE A 120 -2.38 -3.97 3.36
N VAL A 121 -1.14 -4.33 3.63
CA VAL A 121 -0.75 -5.02 4.88
C VAL A 121 -0.51 -4.00 5.97
N ASP A 122 0.27 -2.95 5.65
CA ASP A 122 0.50 -1.81 6.52
C ASP A 122 0.61 -0.53 5.70
N SER A 123 0.10 0.59 6.24
CA SER A 123 0.23 1.91 5.65
C SER A 123 0.14 2.96 6.74
N THR A 124 1.27 3.62 6.96
CA THR A 124 1.41 4.72 7.93
C THR A 124 2.22 5.84 7.30
N GLY A 125 2.46 6.92 8.03
CA GLY A 125 3.36 8.00 7.57
C GLY A 125 4.84 7.58 7.54
N VAL A 126 5.21 6.44 8.14
CA VAL A 126 6.60 5.97 8.26
C VAL A 126 6.87 4.66 7.53
N HIS A 127 5.86 3.82 7.34
CA HIS A 127 6.01 2.49 6.74
C HIS A 127 4.86 2.17 5.79
N LEU A 128 5.17 1.47 4.69
CA LEU A 128 4.21 0.89 3.75
C LEU A 128 4.56 -0.56 3.49
N ALA A 129 3.56 -1.45 3.58
CA ALA A 129 3.68 -2.85 3.18
C ALA A 129 2.47 -3.25 2.32
N LEU A 130 2.75 -3.79 1.13
CA LEU A 130 1.77 -4.25 0.15
C LEU A 130 2.01 -5.72 -0.16
N GLU A 131 0.99 -6.54 -0.10
CA GLU A 131 1.00 -7.90 -0.63
C GLU A 131 0.49 -7.86 -2.06
N ILE A 132 1.29 -8.32 -3.02
CA ILE A 132 0.99 -8.26 -4.46
C ILE A 132 0.95 -9.66 -5.04
N GLU A 133 -0.10 -9.93 -5.80
CA GLU A 133 -0.24 -11.09 -6.67
C GLU A 133 -0.37 -10.62 -8.12
N ALA A 134 0.27 -11.30 -9.05
CA ALA A 134 0.11 -11.02 -10.47
C ALA A 134 -0.08 -12.32 -11.25
N ILE A 135 -1.10 -12.34 -12.13
CA ILE A 135 -1.50 -13.50 -12.92
C ILE A 135 -1.74 -13.05 -14.37
N ASP A 136 -1.23 -13.79 -15.33
CA ASP A 136 -1.46 -13.51 -16.74
C ASP A 136 -2.74 -14.15 -17.30
N ALA A 137 -3.11 -13.76 -18.53
CA ALA A 137 -4.29 -14.28 -19.21
C ALA A 137 -4.25 -15.80 -19.47
N ALA A 138 -3.08 -16.41 -19.52
CA ALA A 138 -2.94 -17.87 -19.62
C ALA A 138 -3.22 -18.56 -18.28
N GLY A 139 -3.17 -17.84 -17.17
CA GLY A 139 -3.32 -18.34 -15.80
C GLY A 139 -1.98 -18.62 -15.12
N ARG A 140 -0.86 -18.14 -15.70
CA ARG A 140 0.46 -18.26 -15.08
C ARG A 140 0.59 -17.23 -13.98
N THR A 141 1.01 -17.66 -12.80
CA THR A 141 1.33 -16.76 -11.69
C THR A 141 2.71 -16.14 -11.90
N TRP A 142 2.77 -14.82 -11.99
CA TRP A 142 3.99 -14.02 -12.06
C TRP A 142 4.53 -13.68 -10.69
N LEU A 143 3.62 -13.25 -9.80
CA LEU A 143 3.91 -12.96 -8.39
C LEU A 143 2.89 -13.70 -7.53
N ALA A 144 3.37 -14.54 -6.61
CA ALA A 144 2.54 -15.36 -5.73
C ALA A 144 2.41 -14.72 -4.35
N LYS A 145 1.51 -13.74 -4.19
CA LYS A 145 1.25 -13.03 -2.92
C LYS A 145 2.53 -12.59 -2.20
N LYS A 146 3.41 -11.95 -2.95
CA LYS A 146 4.68 -11.45 -2.43
C LYS A 146 4.47 -10.14 -1.67
N THR A 147 5.00 -10.05 -0.45
CA THR A 147 4.98 -8.82 0.33
C THR A 147 6.16 -7.92 -0.04
N TYR A 148 5.85 -6.67 -0.36
CA TYR A 148 6.81 -5.60 -0.58
C TYR A 148 6.64 -4.56 0.50
N SER A 149 7.72 -4.19 1.18
CA SER A 149 7.65 -3.23 2.26
C SER A 149 8.83 -2.26 2.23
N GLY A 150 8.63 -1.09 2.78
CA GLY A 150 9.67 -0.08 2.88
C GLY A 150 9.27 1.08 3.79
N ASP A 151 10.30 1.74 4.32
CA ASP A 151 10.13 2.94 5.11
C ASP A 151 10.03 4.17 4.21
N ALA A 152 9.38 5.21 4.72
CA ALA A 152 9.23 6.46 4.00
C ALA A 152 10.59 7.14 3.78
N ASP A 153 10.84 7.61 2.56
CA ASP A 153 11.95 8.51 2.29
C ASP A 153 11.68 9.87 2.95
N VAL A 154 12.26 10.06 4.12
CA VAL A 154 12.08 11.27 4.94
C VAL A 154 12.47 12.56 4.22
N GLY A 155 13.32 12.49 3.20
CA GLY A 155 13.69 13.63 2.36
C GLY A 155 12.49 14.24 1.64
N THR A 156 11.52 13.40 1.24
CA THR A 156 10.32 13.81 0.51
C THR A 156 9.29 14.55 1.37
N TYR A 157 9.38 14.47 2.69
CA TYR A 157 8.50 15.20 3.61
C TYR A 157 8.95 16.62 3.93
N LYS A 158 10.16 17.01 3.52
CA LYS A 158 10.71 18.34 3.86
C LYS A 158 10.01 19.48 3.16
N THR A 159 9.52 19.26 1.93
CA THR A 159 8.79 20.27 1.14
C THR A 159 7.69 19.60 0.30
N ASP A 160 6.61 20.37 -0.01
CA ASP A 160 5.53 19.86 -0.87
C ASP A 160 5.98 19.58 -2.30
N ALA A 161 6.97 20.34 -2.80
CA ALA A 161 7.58 20.10 -4.11
C ALA A 161 8.31 18.75 -4.17
N ALA A 162 9.00 18.35 -3.10
CA ALA A 162 9.66 17.04 -3.01
C ALA A 162 8.65 15.88 -3.00
N LEU A 163 7.50 16.04 -2.34
CA LEU A 163 6.38 15.07 -2.37
C LEU A 163 5.82 14.90 -3.79
N ARG A 164 5.65 16.00 -4.53
CA ARG A 164 5.16 15.97 -5.91
C ARG A 164 6.17 15.33 -6.87
N ALA A 165 7.45 15.53 -6.63
CA ALA A 165 8.52 14.96 -7.44
C ALA A 165 8.71 13.45 -7.21
N ARG A 166 8.49 12.98 -5.97
CA ARG A 166 8.69 11.57 -5.60
C ARG A 166 7.81 11.19 -4.41
N ASP A 167 7.04 10.11 -4.56
CA ASP A 167 6.27 9.55 -3.44
C ASP A 167 7.24 9.04 -2.35
N PRO A 168 6.95 9.23 -1.05
CA PRO A 168 7.79 8.73 0.05
C PRO A 168 8.07 7.22 0.00
N PHE A 169 7.17 6.44 -0.59
CA PHE A 169 7.28 5.00 -0.75
C PHE A 169 7.60 4.54 -2.17
N GLN A 170 8.16 5.44 -3.01
CA GLN A 170 8.48 5.14 -4.41
C GLN A 170 9.35 3.88 -4.58
N ASN A 171 10.23 3.58 -3.60
CA ASN A 171 11.04 2.37 -3.64
C ASN A 171 10.20 1.09 -3.63
N VAL A 172 9.06 1.07 -2.91
CA VAL A 172 8.15 -0.09 -2.85
C VAL A 172 7.53 -0.32 -4.22
N TYR A 173 7.01 0.73 -4.87
CA TYR A 173 6.42 0.63 -6.21
C TYR A 173 7.46 0.23 -7.27
N ALA A 174 8.67 0.78 -7.17
CA ALA A 174 9.76 0.42 -8.09
C ALA A 174 10.18 -1.04 -7.96
N GLN A 175 10.22 -1.60 -6.74
CA GLN A 175 10.50 -3.03 -6.53
C GLN A 175 9.42 -3.91 -7.16
N ILE A 176 8.13 -3.57 -6.99
CA ILE A 176 7.02 -4.29 -7.63
C ILE A 176 7.16 -4.24 -9.15
N ALA A 177 7.39 -3.04 -9.70
CA ALA A 177 7.56 -2.84 -11.13
C ALA A 177 8.73 -3.68 -11.70
N ASN A 178 9.86 -3.71 -11.01
CA ASN A 178 11.04 -4.47 -11.41
C ASN A 178 10.79 -5.99 -11.40
N ASP A 179 10.07 -6.49 -10.40
CA ASP A 179 9.72 -7.91 -10.35
C ASP A 179 8.72 -8.30 -11.46
N LEU A 180 7.78 -7.42 -11.82
CA LEU A 180 6.89 -7.63 -12.95
C LEU A 180 7.66 -7.67 -14.28
N VAL A 181 8.64 -6.78 -14.48
CA VAL A 181 9.53 -6.82 -15.65
C VAL A 181 10.32 -8.13 -15.67
N ALA A 182 10.91 -8.53 -14.53
CA ALA A 182 11.65 -9.79 -14.44
C ALA A 182 10.77 -11.03 -14.69
N ALA A 183 9.48 -10.97 -14.37
CA ALA A 183 8.54 -12.03 -14.68
C ALA A 183 8.19 -12.07 -16.18
N ARG A 184 7.94 -10.91 -16.80
CA ARG A 184 7.70 -10.76 -18.24
C ARG A 184 8.89 -11.25 -19.06
N ASP A 185 10.10 -10.93 -18.65
CA ASP A 185 11.33 -11.23 -19.38
C ASP A 185 11.65 -12.73 -19.40
N LYS A 186 10.94 -13.56 -18.63
CA LYS A 186 10.96 -15.02 -18.75
C LYS A 186 10.17 -15.53 -19.96
N LEU A 187 9.35 -14.69 -20.56
CA LEU A 187 8.58 -14.97 -21.76
C LEU A 187 9.32 -14.46 -22.99
N ASP A 188 9.44 -15.28 -24.01
CA ASP A 188 9.92 -14.82 -25.31
C ASP A 188 8.88 -13.98 -26.06
N ALA A 189 9.25 -13.41 -27.21
CA ALA A 189 8.38 -12.56 -28.03
C ALA A 189 7.09 -13.28 -28.48
N ALA A 190 7.22 -14.55 -28.88
CA ALA A 190 6.09 -15.36 -29.34
C ALA A 190 5.11 -15.63 -28.20
N GLN A 191 5.60 -15.96 -27.03
CA GLN A 191 4.79 -16.17 -25.83
C GLN A 191 4.05 -14.90 -25.37
N ARG A 192 4.71 -13.72 -25.45
CA ARG A 192 4.05 -12.44 -25.16
C ARG A 192 2.95 -12.13 -26.16
N SER A 193 3.20 -12.35 -27.44
CA SER A 193 2.20 -12.18 -28.49
C SER A 193 1.03 -13.18 -28.36
N GLU A 194 1.31 -14.44 -28.04
CA GLU A 194 0.28 -15.46 -27.75
C GLU A 194 -0.59 -15.04 -26.57
N LEU A 195 0.01 -14.50 -25.49
CA LEU A 195 -0.69 -14.08 -24.29
C LEU A 195 -1.76 -13.01 -24.60
N ARG A 196 -1.45 -12.04 -25.46
CA ARG A 196 -2.41 -11.04 -25.93
C ARG A 196 -3.57 -11.67 -26.70
N GLN A 197 -3.29 -12.68 -27.56
CA GLN A 197 -4.35 -13.40 -28.26
C GLN A 197 -5.21 -14.22 -27.29
N VAL A 198 -4.61 -14.84 -26.29
CA VAL A 198 -5.34 -15.56 -25.23
C VAL A 198 -6.28 -14.61 -24.49
N ALA A 199 -5.83 -13.42 -24.09
CA ALA A 199 -6.68 -12.41 -23.41
C ALA A 199 -7.87 -12.01 -24.30
N ARG A 200 -7.61 -11.68 -25.58
CA ARG A 200 -8.64 -11.33 -26.58
C ARG A 200 -9.67 -12.44 -26.75
N LEU A 201 -9.21 -13.68 -26.92
CA LEU A 201 -10.10 -14.83 -27.16
C LEU A 201 -10.85 -15.27 -25.91
N ARG A 202 -10.32 -15.03 -24.71
CA ARG A 202 -11.06 -15.20 -23.45
C ARG A 202 -12.23 -14.24 -23.35
N PHE A 203 -12.04 -12.98 -23.72
CA PHE A 203 -13.12 -11.99 -23.81
C PHE A 203 -14.17 -12.43 -24.84
N ALA A 204 -13.74 -12.85 -26.04
CA ALA A 204 -14.63 -13.34 -27.09
C ALA A 204 -15.45 -14.56 -26.64
N ARG A 205 -14.80 -15.51 -25.97
CA ARG A 205 -15.47 -16.71 -25.45
C ARG A 205 -16.46 -16.40 -24.32
N ASP A 206 -16.21 -15.38 -23.52
CA ASP A 206 -17.16 -14.95 -22.48
C ASP A 206 -18.47 -14.41 -23.07
N LEU A 207 -18.38 -13.69 -24.20
CA LEU A 207 -19.56 -13.16 -24.90
C LEU A 207 -20.25 -14.18 -25.80
N ALA A 208 -19.47 -15.02 -26.48
CA ALA A 208 -19.92 -15.99 -27.46
C ALA A 208 -19.31 -17.40 -27.23
N PRO A 209 -19.70 -18.12 -26.15
CA PRO A 209 -19.05 -19.35 -25.75
C PRO A 209 -19.03 -20.42 -26.84
N GLN A 210 -20.11 -20.58 -27.59
CA GLN A 210 -20.24 -21.59 -28.65
C GLN A 210 -19.35 -21.27 -29.86
N ALA A 211 -19.31 -20.00 -30.28
CA ALA A 211 -18.53 -19.57 -31.43
C ALA A 211 -17.00 -19.70 -31.18
N PHE A 212 -16.57 -19.54 -29.92
CA PHE A 212 -15.14 -19.55 -29.54
C PHE A 212 -14.68 -20.77 -28.75
N ALA A 213 -15.47 -21.84 -28.67
CA ALA A 213 -15.14 -23.04 -27.90
C ALA A 213 -13.84 -23.72 -28.31
N GLY A 214 -13.47 -23.69 -29.59
CA GLY A 214 -12.32 -24.41 -30.14
C GLY A 214 -11.05 -23.55 -30.34
N TYR A 215 -11.01 -22.32 -29.87
CA TYR A 215 -9.86 -21.43 -30.10
C TYR A 215 -8.82 -21.44 -28.97
N LEU A 216 -9.25 -21.84 -27.78
CA LEU A 216 -8.39 -21.96 -26.59
C LEU A 216 -8.43 -23.37 -26.04
N THR A 217 -7.28 -23.88 -25.59
CA THR A 217 -7.15 -25.22 -24.98
C THR A 217 -6.42 -25.10 -23.63
N LYS A 218 -6.61 -26.08 -22.77
CA LYS A 218 -5.81 -26.25 -21.54
C LYS A 218 -4.63 -27.20 -21.85
N GLY A 219 -3.42 -26.71 -21.60
CA GLY A 219 -2.21 -27.49 -21.68
C GLY A 219 -2.03 -28.45 -20.50
N ALA A 220 -1.07 -29.39 -20.63
CA ALA A 220 -0.67 -30.26 -19.52
C ALA A 220 -0.05 -29.51 -18.34
N ASP A 221 0.47 -28.29 -18.58
CA ASP A 221 0.99 -27.34 -17.59
C ASP A 221 -0.12 -26.60 -16.82
N GLY A 222 -1.39 -26.87 -17.16
CA GLY A 222 -2.54 -26.21 -16.56
C GLY A 222 -2.80 -24.81 -17.09
N LEU A 223 -2.00 -24.30 -18.03
CA LEU A 223 -2.18 -22.99 -18.63
C LEU A 223 -3.17 -23.01 -19.80
N THR A 224 -3.70 -21.86 -20.14
CA THR A 224 -4.54 -21.68 -21.34
C THR A 224 -3.65 -21.30 -22.50
N HIS A 225 -3.71 -22.08 -23.58
CA HIS A 225 -2.96 -21.86 -24.80
C HIS A 225 -3.87 -21.56 -25.98
N LEU A 226 -3.30 -20.91 -26.98
CA LEU A 226 -3.93 -20.69 -28.26
C LEU A 226 -3.97 -22.02 -29.03
N ALA A 227 -5.17 -22.54 -29.34
CA ALA A 227 -5.32 -23.73 -30.19
C ALA A 227 -5.30 -23.34 -31.66
N ARG A 228 -5.95 -22.24 -32.04
CA ARG A 228 -5.97 -21.68 -33.40
C ARG A 228 -6.39 -20.20 -33.35
N LEU A 229 -6.02 -19.44 -34.36
CA LEU A 229 -6.55 -18.09 -34.59
C LEU A 229 -7.85 -18.13 -35.38
N PRO A 230 -8.78 -17.20 -35.13
CA PRO A 230 -9.91 -16.98 -36.02
C PRO A 230 -9.46 -16.49 -37.40
N ALA A 231 -10.31 -16.66 -38.41
CA ALA A 231 -10.07 -16.05 -39.71
C ALA A 231 -10.02 -14.53 -39.60
N ALA A 232 -9.15 -13.90 -40.39
CA ALA A 232 -8.95 -12.43 -40.29
C ALA A 232 -10.21 -11.62 -40.66
N ASP A 233 -11.05 -12.19 -41.52
CA ASP A 233 -12.28 -11.61 -42.06
C ASP A 233 -13.56 -12.17 -41.39
N ASP A 234 -13.43 -12.85 -40.25
CA ASP A 234 -14.56 -13.42 -39.53
C ASP A 234 -15.48 -12.28 -38.98
N PRO A 235 -16.73 -12.17 -39.47
CA PRO A 235 -17.63 -11.09 -39.06
C PRO A 235 -18.03 -11.17 -37.57
N VAL A 236 -17.99 -12.35 -36.96
CA VAL A 236 -18.25 -12.52 -35.53
C VAL A 236 -17.11 -11.92 -34.71
N VAL A 237 -15.87 -12.13 -35.14
CA VAL A 237 -14.68 -11.54 -34.51
C VAL A 237 -14.73 -10.01 -34.61
N ALA A 238 -15.00 -9.47 -35.80
CA ALA A 238 -15.11 -8.03 -36.01
C ALA A 238 -16.17 -7.35 -35.11
N ARG A 239 -17.30 -8.05 -34.90
CA ARG A 239 -18.36 -7.58 -34.00
C ARG A 239 -17.90 -7.59 -32.52
N ILE A 240 -17.26 -8.66 -32.08
CA ILE A 240 -16.76 -8.77 -30.72
C ILE A 240 -15.66 -7.74 -30.45
N ASP A 241 -14.80 -7.46 -31.42
CA ASP A 241 -13.80 -6.41 -31.29
C ASP A 241 -14.41 -5.02 -31.06
N LYS A 242 -15.49 -4.68 -31.78
CA LYS A 242 -16.25 -3.44 -31.51
C LYS A 242 -16.83 -3.39 -30.10
N ILE A 243 -17.33 -4.52 -29.60
CA ILE A 243 -17.83 -4.60 -28.22
C ILE A 243 -16.68 -4.45 -27.23
N ARG A 244 -15.51 -5.04 -27.51
CA ARG A 244 -14.29 -4.89 -26.71
C ARG A 244 -13.79 -3.45 -26.69
N GLU A 245 -13.85 -2.74 -27.80
CA GLU A 245 -13.52 -1.30 -27.86
C GLU A 245 -14.42 -0.48 -26.94
N ARG A 246 -15.73 -0.76 -26.91
CA ARG A 246 -16.68 -0.10 -25.99
C ARG A 246 -16.38 -0.43 -24.53
N ASP A 247 -16.05 -1.69 -24.24
CA ASP A 247 -15.63 -2.13 -22.89
C ASP A 247 -14.37 -1.40 -22.43
N THR A 248 -13.39 -1.30 -23.31
CA THR A 248 -12.14 -0.59 -23.06
C THR A 248 -12.40 0.92 -22.81
N ALA A 249 -13.28 1.55 -23.58
CA ALA A 249 -13.62 2.97 -23.37
C ALA A 249 -14.23 3.24 -22.00
N LEU A 250 -15.09 2.34 -21.49
CA LEU A 250 -15.57 2.45 -20.11
C LEU A 250 -14.45 2.24 -19.08
N ILE A 251 -13.60 1.24 -19.30
CA ILE A 251 -12.44 0.98 -18.43
C ILE A 251 -11.52 2.21 -18.38
N ASP A 252 -11.25 2.86 -19.53
CA ASP A 252 -10.47 4.09 -19.60
C ASP A 252 -11.11 5.24 -18.83
N THR A 253 -12.44 5.33 -18.88
CA THR A 253 -13.20 6.32 -18.11
C THR A 253 -13.08 6.09 -16.61
N ILE A 254 -13.18 4.84 -16.15
CA ILE A 254 -13.02 4.47 -14.74
C ILE A 254 -11.57 4.75 -14.28
N ASP A 255 -10.59 4.40 -15.10
CA ASP A 255 -9.18 4.66 -14.81
C ASP A 255 -8.88 6.16 -14.72
N GLY A 256 -9.41 6.97 -15.65
CA GLY A 256 -9.34 8.44 -15.61
C GLY A 256 -9.97 9.03 -14.34
N TYR A 257 -11.10 8.43 -13.88
CA TYR A 257 -11.70 8.81 -12.60
C TYR A 257 -10.77 8.50 -11.41
N ASN A 258 -10.13 7.33 -11.39
CA ASN A 258 -9.18 6.95 -10.34
C ASN A 258 -7.96 7.89 -10.33
N ALA A 259 -7.45 8.29 -11.48
CA ALA A 259 -6.38 9.28 -11.60
C ALA A 259 -6.81 10.64 -11.05
N GLY A 260 -7.97 11.17 -11.48
CA GLY A 260 -8.52 12.43 -10.98
C GLY A 260 -8.82 12.42 -9.47
N PHE A 261 -9.27 11.28 -8.93
CA PHE A 261 -9.43 11.08 -7.49
C PHE A 261 -8.07 11.18 -6.77
N SER A 262 -7.05 10.49 -7.29
CA SER A 262 -5.70 10.54 -6.72
C SER A 262 -5.11 11.96 -6.71
N ASP A 263 -5.33 12.73 -7.78
CA ASP A 263 -4.83 14.10 -7.89
C ASP A 263 -5.52 15.05 -6.90
N LYS A 264 -6.83 14.92 -6.74
CA LYS A 264 -7.60 15.73 -5.78
C LYS A 264 -7.20 15.48 -4.34
N LEU A 265 -6.89 14.23 -4.00
CA LEU A 265 -6.51 13.86 -2.64
C LEU A 265 -5.01 14.00 -2.37
N PHE A 266 -4.21 14.41 -3.36
CA PHE A 266 -2.76 14.45 -3.24
C PHE A 266 -2.28 15.28 -2.04
N ASP A 267 -2.77 16.51 -1.90
CA ASP A 267 -2.32 17.42 -0.85
C ASP A 267 -2.82 16.99 0.53
N SER A 268 -4.10 16.61 0.63
CA SER A 268 -4.72 16.13 1.88
C SER A 268 -4.09 14.84 2.37
N TYR A 269 -3.86 13.88 1.46
CA TYR A 269 -3.19 12.63 1.81
C TYR A 269 -1.72 12.81 2.17
N GLY A 270 -1.02 13.72 1.48
CA GLY A 270 0.34 14.14 1.84
C GLY A 270 0.39 14.77 3.23
N GLY A 271 -0.60 15.63 3.56
CA GLY A 271 -0.80 16.20 4.89
C GLY A 271 -1.01 15.13 5.96
N PHE A 272 -1.93 14.20 5.71
CA PHE A 272 -2.18 13.05 6.58
C PHE A 272 -0.91 12.24 6.86
N ARG A 273 -0.16 11.88 5.83
CA ARG A 273 1.10 11.12 5.99
C ARG A 273 2.13 11.88 6.82
N ARG A 274 2.31 13.19 6.60
CA ARG A 274 3.23 14.03 7.40
C ARG A 274 2.81 14.05 8.86
N THR A 275 1.55 14.36 9.14
CA THR A 275 1.02 14.43 10.51
C THR A 275 1.10 13.06 11.19
N SER A 276 0.76 11.98 10.49
CA SER A 276 0.87 10.60 10.99
C SER A 276 2.31 10.27 11.37
N ARG A 277 3.29 10.59 10.52
CA ARG A 277 4.70 10.41 10.81
C ARG A 277 5.14 11.21 12.03
N ASP A 278 4.81 12.52 12.06
CA ASP A 278 5.22 13.38 13.17
C ASP A 278 4.60 12.93 14.51
N ALA A 279 3.38 12.41 14.47
CA ALA A 279 2.72 11.82 15.63
C ALA A 279 3.43 10.54 16.10
N ILE A 280 3.79 9.64 15.16
CA ILE A 280 4.52 8.41 15.46
C ILE A 280 5.89 8.74 16.04
N ASP A 281 6.64 9.65 15.44
CA ASP A 281 7.95 10.10 15.94
C ASP A 281 7.85 10.71 17.34
N ARG A 282 6.83 11.53 17.60
CA ARG A 282 6.57 12.10 18.94
C ARG A 282 6.21 11.02 19.94
N GLU A 283 5.34 10.10 19.58
CA GLU A 283 4.93 8.97 20.42
C GLU A 283 6.12 8.09 20.79
N GLU A 284 6.96 7.72 19.83
CA GLU A 284 8.15 6.89 20.04
C GLU A 284 9.19 7.58 20.93
N LYS A 285 9.47 8.86 20.67
CA LYS A 285 10.37 9.66 21.51
C LYS A 285 9.81 9.78 22.93
N THR A 286 8.50 10.00 23.07
CA THR A 286 7.84 10.10 24.38
C THR A 286 7.89 8.77 25.14
N LYS A 287 7.59 7.65 24.46
CA LYS A 287 7.68 6.30 25.05
C LYS A 287 9.10 5.94 25.44
N SER A 288 10.10 6.25 24.61
CA SER A 288 11.52 6.04 24.91
C SER A 288 11.96 6.84 26.13
N GLN A 289 11.62 8.14 26.17
CA GLN A 289 11.90 8.99 27.33
C GLN A 289 11.19 8.51 28.59
N ALA A 290 9.91 8.07 28.47
CA ALA A 290 9.15 7.51 29.58
C ALA A 290 9.84 6.24 30.12
N ARG A 291 10.20 5.30 29.24
CA ARG A 291 10.90 4.06 29.60
C ARG A 291 12.22 4.38 30.32
N THR A 292 13.04 5.26 29.74
CA THR A 292 14.32 5.65 30.34
C THR A 292 14.13 6.26 31.70
N ARG A 293 13.19 7.18 31.87
CA ARG A 293 12.90 7.83 33.16
C ARG A 293 12.35 6.84 34.18
N THR A 294 11.48 5.92 33.77
CA THR A 294 10.93 4.87 34.66
C THR A 294 12.06 3.94 35.13
N VAL A 295 12.94 3.49 34.25
CA VAL A 295 14.06 2.60 34.59
C VAL A 295 15.06 3.31 35.50
N LEU A 296 15.44 4.56 35.18
CA LEU A 296 16.34 5.37 36.00
C LEU A 296 15.74 5.67 37.37
N GLY A 297 14.44 5.97 37.41
CA GLY A 297 13.72 6.23 38.65
C GLY A 297 13.68 4.99 39.56
N ALA A 298 13.34 3.83 39.01
CA ALA A 298 13.37 2.57 39.77
C ALA A 298 14.77 2.21 40.26
N ALA A 299 15.81 2.40 39.42
CA ALA A 299 17.18 2.18 39.81
C ALA A 299 17.63 3.13 40.96
N ALA A 300 17.23 4.41 40.89
CA ALA A 300 17.53 5.40 41.93
C ALA A 300 16.81 5.06 43.25
N VAL A 301 15.56 4.61 43.22
CA VAL A 301 14.85 4.13 44.43
C VAL A 301 15.56 2.94 45.06
N LEU A 302 15.94 1.94 44.26
CA LEU A 302 16.66 0.76 44.74
C LEU A 302 18.05 1.15 45.32
N ALA A 303 18.78 2.00 44.59
CA ALA A 303 20.07 2.50 45.10
C ALA A 303 19.90 3.24 46.41
N GLY A 304 18.87 4.05 46.62
CA GLY A 304 18.57 4.73 47.86
C GLY A 304 18.24 3.76 49.01
N ILE A 305 17.49 2.68 48.71
CA ILE A 305 17.15 1.67 49.72
C ILE A 305 18.38 0.84 50.16
N PHE A 306 19.25 0.50 49.20
CA PHE A 306 20.42 -0.35 49.48
C PHE A 306 21.72 0.44 49.77
N ALA A 307 21.71 1.75 49.68
CA ALA A 307 22.87 2.57 50.05
C ALA A 307 23.16 2.44 51.54
N LYS A 308 24.31 1.84 51.84
CA LYS A 308 24.87 1.80 53.20
C LYS A 308 26.15 2.61 53.20
N ALA A 309 26.21 3.68 53.97
CA ALA A 309 27.44 4.32 54.31
C ALA A 309 27.98 3.67 55.59
N ASN A 310 29.26 3.34 55.63
CA ASN A 310 29.91 2.85 56.85
C ASN A 310 30.16 4.03 57.82
N CYS A 311 29.10 4.57 58.35
CA CYS A 311 29.15 5.65 59.34
C CYS A 311 29.46 5.06 60.73
N SER A 312 30.38 5.70 61.46
CA SER A 312 30.57 5.38 62.87
C SER A 312 29.31 5.70 63.68
N PRO A 313 28.93 4.90 64.70
CA PRO A 313 27.75 5.15 65.52
C PRO A 313 27.75 6.53 66.21
N THR A 314 28.88 7.16 66.34
CA THR A 314 29.04 8.49 66.96
C THR A 314 29.12 9.63 65.95
N ASP A 315 29.12 9.35 64.62
CA ASP A 315 29.19 10.39 63.59
C ASP A 315 27.79 10.77 63.11
N TYR A 316 27.16 11.67 63.82
CA TYR A 316 25.80 12.18 63.53
C TYR A 316 25.77 12.96 62.19
N ALA A 317 26.87 13.56 61.74
CA ALA A 317 26.93 14.25 60.46
C ALA A 317 26.86 13.26 59.27
N CYS A 318 27.63 12.16 59.37
CA CYS A 318 27.61 11.07 58.39
C CYS A 318 26.22 10.42 58.31
N GLN A 319 25.59 10.09 59.43
CA GLN A 319 24.26 9.50 59.49
C GLN A 319 23.16 10.41 58.90
N ARG A 320 23.24 11.73 59.15
CA ARG A 320 22.36 12.71 58.52
C ARG A 320 22.52 12.77 57.00
N LEU A 321 23.79 12.74 56.53
CA LEU A 321 24.08 12.76 55.09
C LEU A 321 23.57 11.47 54.40
N GLU A 322 23.76 10.32 55.03
CA GLU A 322 23.25 9.05 54.55
C GLU A 322 21.71 9.02 54.44
N SER A 323 21.01 9.51 55.49
CA SER A 323 19.55 9.59 55.49
C SER A 323 19.02 10.59 54.47
N ALA A 324 19.70 11.75 54.33
CA ALA A 324 19.36 12.74 53.30
C ALA A 324 19.56 12.18 51.87
N ALA A 325 20.68 11.47 51.64
CA ALA A 325 20.94 10.86 50.33
C ALA A 325 19.93 9.78 49.99
N ARG A 326 19.51 8.94 50.94
CA ARG A 326 18.45 7.96 50.74
C ARG A 326 17.13 8.60 50.45
N THR A 327 16.74 9.66 51.16
CA THR A 327 15.50 10.37 50.94
C THR A 327 15.50 11.06 49.56
N ALA A 328 16.61 11.72 49.19
CA ALA A 328 16.74 12.37 47.89
C ALA A 328 16.68 11.35 46.74
N ALA A 329 17.32 10.18 46.87
CA ALA A 329 17.27 9.11 45.88
C ALA A 329 15.86 8.52 45.75
N ALA A 330 15.16 8.29 46.88
CA ALA A 330 13.77 7.78 46.88
C ALA A 330 12.82 8.80 46.26
N VAL A 331 12.86 10.06 46.68
CA VAL A 331 11.97 11.11 46.16
C VAL A 331 12.28 11.41 44.68
N GLY A 332 13.54 11.55 44.33
CA GLY A 332 13.97 11.77 42.93
C GLY A 332 13.61 10.59 42.02
N GLY A 333 13.79 9.34 42.52
CA GLY A 333 13.40 8.13 41.81
C GLY A 333 11.89 8.06 41.56
N VAL A 334 11.05 8.33 42.57
CA VAL A 334 9.59 8.36 42.43
C VAL A 334 9.16 9.45 41.46
N ALA A 335 9.73 10.67 41.55
CA ALA A 335 9.42 11.74 40.62
C ALA A 335 9.78 11.37 39.18
N ALA A 336 10.90 10.67 38.95
CA ALA A 336 11.28 10.19 37.61
C ALA A 336 10.31 9.11 37.09
N VAL A 337 9.85 8.17 37.94
CA VAL A 337 8.85 7.19 37.57
C VAL A 337 7.51 7.85 37.21
N MET A 338 7.03 8.78 38.04
CA MET A 338 5.79 9.55 37.78
C MET A 338 5.90 10.40 36.51
N SER A 339 7.05 11.05 36.26
CA SER A 339 7.31 11.77 35.01
C SER A 339 7.30 10.84 33.78
N GLY A 340 7.79 9.59 33.93
CA GLY A 340 7.69 8.55 32.92
C GLY A 340 6.24 8.20 32.60
N ILE A 341 5.40 7.97 33.61
CA ILE A 341 3.97 7.66 33.45
C ILE A 341 3.24 8.79 32.75
N LYS A 342 3.50 10.06 33.13
CA LYS A 342 2.92 11.23 32.44
C LYS A 342 3.28 11.27 30.97
N LYS A 343 4.52 10.91 30.60
CA LYS A 343 4.96 10.87 29.21
C LYS A 343 4.25 9.78 28.39
N TYR A 344 3.82 8.67 28.97
CA TYR A 344 2.96 7.69 28.29
C TYR A 344 1.55 8.24 28.03
N SER A 345 1.01 9.07 28.95
CA SER A 345 -0.27 9.74 28.74
C SER A 345 -0.20 10.76 27.60
N ASP A 346 0.87 11.55 27.51
CA ASP A 346 1.08 12.53 26.45
C ASP A 346 1.18 11.87 25.04
N ALA A 347 1.66 10.61 24.97
CA ALA A 347 1.74 9.87 23.70
C ALA A 347 0.37 9.56 23.08
N LYS A 348 -0.69 9.42 23.91
CA LYS A 348 -2.05 9.17 23.41
C LYS A 348 -2.66 10.38 22.70
N VAL A 349 -2.29 11.58 23.07
CA VAL A 349 -2.78 12.82 22.43
C VAL A 349 -2.30 12.91 20.98
N ALA A 350 -1.06 12.49 20.71
CA ALA A 350 -0.52 12.48 19.35
C ALA A 350 -1.30 11.56 18.39
N ALA A 351 -1.84 10.44 18.89
CA ALA A 351 -2.65 9.53 18.06
C ALA A 351 -4.03 10.10 17.72
N GLN A 352 -4.61 10.96 18.60
CA GLN A 352 -5.92 11.56 18.37
C GLN A 352 -5.90 12.55 17.19
N GLU A 353 -4.83 13.33 17.02
CA GLU A 353 -4.67 14.26 15.90
C GLU A 353 -4.76 13.56 14.54
N VAL A 354 -4.17 12.36 14.43
CA VAL A 354 -4.22 11.54 13.19
C VAL A 354 -5.64 11.08 12.90
N LYS A 355 -6.39 10.68 13.92
CA LYS A 355 -7.78 10.24 13.79
C LYS A 355 -8.71 11.35 13.28
N GLU A 356 -8.56 12.56 13.82
CA GLU A 356 -9.35 13.72 13.38
C GLU A 356 -9.06 14.08 11.92
N LEU A 357 -7.79 14.02 11.51
CA LEU A 357 -7.39 14.26 10.13
C LEU A 357 -7.91 13.15 9.18
N ALA A 358 -7.91 11.88 9.63
CA ALA A 358 -8.46 10.77 8.87
C ALA A 358 -9.99 10.93 8.63
N ASN A 359 -10.73 11.42 9.62
CA ASN A 359 -12.16 11.70 9.48
C ASN A 359 -12.42 12.86 8.51
N SER A 360 -11.59 13.91 8.55
CA SER A 360 -11.67 15.01 7.58
C SER A 360 -11.43 14.53 6.15
N PHE A 361 -10.45 13.65 5.97
CA PHE A 361 -10.10 13.05 4.69
C PHE A 361 -11.28 12.25 4.07
N GLN A 362 -12.06 11.56 4.89
CA GLN A 362 -13.26 10.84 4.44
C GLN A 362 -14.27 11.75 3.74
N ASN A 363 -14.49 12.94 4.27
CA ASN A 363 -15.46 13.88 3.72
C ASN A 363 -15.05 14.41 2.34
N GLU A 364 -13.75 14.48 2.06
CA GLU A 364 -13.20 14.88 0.76
C GLU A 364 -13.27 13.75 -0.28
N ALA A 365 -13.22 12.49 0.17
CA ALA A 365 -13.19 11.30 -0.68
C ALA A 365 -14.57 10.90 -1.26
N THR A 366 -15.67 11.60 -0.93
CA THR A 366 -17.03 11.21 -1.33
C THR A 366 -17.42 11.62 -2.76
N ALA A 367 -17.90 10.63 -3.48
CA ALA A 367 -18.66 10.54 -4.73
C ALA A 367 -18.47 11.57 -5.85
N GLN A 368 -18.11 11.10 -7.03
CA GLN A 368 -18.14 11.88 -8.29
C GLN A 368 -19.05 11.23 -9.35
N VAL A 369 -19.60 12.08 -10.21
CA VAL A 369 -20.44 11.72 -11.36
C VAL A 369 -19.58 11.63 -12.61
N VAL A 370 -19.67 10.54 -13.37
CA VAL A 370 -18.98 10.33 -14.64
C VAL A 370 -20.00 10.24 -15.78
N GLU A 371 -19.72 10.90 -16.90
CA GLU A 371 -20.56 10.86 -18.10
C GLU A 371 -19.93 9.89 -19.11
N VAL A 372 -20.68 8.84 -19.50
CA VAL A 372 -20.26 7.84 -20.48
C VAL A 372 -21.32 7.74 -21.55
N GLU A 373 -20.95 7.94 -22.81
CA GLU A 373 -21.84 7.88 -23.99
C GLU A 373 -23.13 8.68 -23.84
N GLY A 374 -23.04 9.92 -23.33
CA GLY A 374 -24.24 10.80 -23.14
C GLY A 374 -25.17 10.32 -22.01
N ARG A 375 -24.80 9.32 -21.25
CA ARG A 375 -25.51 8.89 -20.05
C ARG A 375 -24.72 9.29 -18.83
N THR A 376 -25.32 10.10 -17.97
CA THR A 376 -24.74 10.46 -16.67
C THR A 376 -24.80 9.24 -15.76
N LEU A 377 -23.68 8.53 -15.64
CA LEU A 377 -23.53 7.45 -14.68
C LEU A 377 -23.16 8.07 -13.34
N LYS A 378 -24.11 8.17 -12.42
CA LYS A 378 -23.80 8.41 -11.02
C LYS A 378 -23.05 7.19 -10.51
N LEU A 379 -21.75 7.29 -10.36
CA LEU A 379 -20.94 6.28 -9.67
C LEU A 379 -21.18 6.39 -8.14
N THR A 380 -22.46 6.39 -7.76
CA THR A 380 -22.92 6.19 -6.39
C THR A 380 -23.10 4.69 -6.21
N GLY A 381 -22.12 4.05 -5.76
CA GLY A 381 -21.94 2.62 -5.70
C GLY A 381 -20.55 2.33 -6.20
N THR A 382 -20.01 1.20 -5.84
CA THR A 382 -18.65 0.83 -6.21
C THR A 382 -18.51 0.81 -7.73
N ALA A 383 -17.39 1.23 -8.29
CA ALA A 383 -17.04 1.10 -9.72
C ALA A 383 -17.26 -0.35 -10.19
N GLU A 384 -17.11 -1.30 -9.28
CA GLU A 384 -17.39 -2.72 -9.43
C GLU A 384 -18.83 -3.04 -9.84
N GLU A 385 -19.83 -2.46 -9.17
CA GLU A 385 -21.26 -2.71 -9.50
C GLU A 385 -21.60 -2.16 -10.87
N ARG A 386 -21.09 -0.97 -11.20
CA ARG A 386 -21.30 -0.33 -12.50
C ARG A 386 -20.67 -1.09 -13.64
N TYR A 387 -19.46 -1.60 -13.45
CA TYR A 387 -18.83 -2.41 -14.48
C TYR A 387 -19.56 -3.74 -14.69
N ARG A 388 -20.08 -4.39 -13.63
CA ARG A 388 -20.91 -5.60 -13.77
C ARG A 388 -22.21 -5.34 -14.53
N GLU A 389 -22.90 -4.23 -14.26
CA GLU A 389 -24.09 -3.81 -15.01
C GLU A 389 -23.74 -3.57 -16.48
N TRP A 390 -22.63 -2.89 -16.75
CA TRP A 390 -22.13 -2.66 -18.10
C TRP A 390 -21.86 -3.97 -18.86
N ARG A 391 -21.21 -4.93 -18.24
CA ARG A 391 -20.94 -6.25 -18.84
C ARG A 391 -22.25 -6.97 -19.23
N LYS A 392 -23.28 -6.86 -18.42
CA LYS A 392 -24.61 -7.42 -18.76
C LYS A 392 -25.22 -6.71 -19.98
N LEU A 393 -25.09 -5.38 -20.04
CA LEU A 393 -25.57 -4.59 -21.18
C LEU A 393 -24.82 -4.97 -22.46
N LEU A 394 -23.49 -5.10 -22.43
CA LEU A 394 -22.71 -5.54 -23.59
C LEU A 394 -23.10 -6.94 -24.08
N ALA A 395 -23.37 -7.86 -23.16
CA ALA A 395 -23.87 -9.19 -23.53
C ALA A 395 -25.27 -9.12 -24.19
N GLY A 396 -26.15 -8.23 -23.71
CA GLY A 396 -27.44 -7.97 -24.34
C GLY A 396 -27.30 -7.40 -25.76
N ILE A 397 -26.46 -6.41 -25.96
CA ILE A 397 -26.15 -5.82 -27.28
C ILE A 397 -25.67 -6.90 -28.26
N TYR A 398 -24.73 -7.75 -27.81
CA TYR A 398 -24.24 -8.85 -28.63
C TYR A 398 -25.38 -9.79 -29.06
N GLN A 399 -26.28 -10.15 -28.14
CA GLN A 399 -27.44 -11.00 -28.45
C GLN A 399 -28.44 -10.36 -29.42
N GLU A 400 -28.73 -9.08 -29.24
CA GLU A 400 -29.63 -8.32 -30.15
C GLU A 400 -29.06 -8.23 -31.56
N GLU A 401 -27.76 -7.89 -31.68
CA GLU A 401 -27.09 -7.80 -32.98
C GLU A 401 -26.92 -9.16 -33.67
N THR A 402 -26.89 -10.27 -32.94
CA THR A 402 -26.82 -11.62 -33.52
C THR A 402 -28.17 -12.19 -33.88
N SER A 403 -29.24 -11.89 -33.12
CA SER A 403 -30.60 -12.33 -33.41
C SER A 403 -31.25 -11.55 -34.57
N GLY A 404 -30.93 -10.24 -34.70
CA GLY A 404 -31.40 -9.41 -35.83
C GLY A 404 -30.84 -9.82 -37.20
N THR A 405 -29.61 -10.38 -37.23
CA THR A 405 -29.02 -10.89 -38.50
C THR A 405 -29.53 -12.27 -38.90
N ALA A 406 -30.07 -13.06 -37.97
CA ALA A 406 -30.70 -14.35 -38.29
C ALA A 406 -32.07 -14.20 -39.00
N GLY A 407 -32.73 -13.04 -38.87
CA GLY A 407 -34.02 -12.75 -39.51
C GLY A 407 -33.92 -12.18 -40.93
N ALA A 408 -32.71 -11.79 -41.39
CA ALA A 408 -32.58 -11.09 -42.69
C ALA A 408 -32.19 -12.00 -43.89
N THR A 409 -32.10 -13.33 -43.70
CA THR A 409 -31.64 -14.26 -44.75
C THR A 409 -32.68 -15.30 -45.22
N ILE A 410 -33.99 -14.99 -45.08
CA ILE A 410 -35.02 -15.82 -45.76
C ILE A 410 -36.03 -14.90 -46.45
N ASN A 411 -35.71 -14.49 -47.67
CA ASN A 411 -36.75 -14.32 -48.70
C ASN A 411 -36.14 -14.69 -50.07
N PRO A 412 -36.73 -15.67 -50.73
CA PRO A 412 -36.30 -16.16 -52.05
C PRO A 412 -36.59 -15.15 -53.16
#